data_5ec3a5af20ad4f2100107ae70f7e26c9
#
_entry.id   5ec3a5af20ad4f2100107ae70f7e26c9
#
_cell.length_a   1.000
_cell.length_b   1.000
_cell.length_c   1.000
_cell.angle_alpha   90.00
_cell.angle_beta   90.00
_cell.angle_gamma   90.00
#
_symmetry.space_group_name_H-M   'P 1'
#
loop_
_entity.id
_entity.type
_entity.pdbx_description
1 polymer ?
#
loop_
_entity_poly.entity_id
_entity_poly.type
_entity_poly.pdbx_seq_one_letter_code
_entity_poly.pdbx_strand_id
1 'polypeptide(L)'
;DEALILAMKGSRSSTGEDVVEIHTHGSIAVTATVLRMLGDASGFRPAIAGEFTRRMFANGKIDLLGTEALADLIDSETDRQRLQAWRQLDGALYKPVTEWREELVRLGGRLEALIDFADEDLPPSVEAQLRDDSNALIRAIEAVLDDGRIGEQVRSGVTVSLLGPVNAGKSTLLNLLAGRDAAIVSD
;
A
#
# COMPACT_ATOMS: atom_id res chain seq x y z
N ASP A 1 -33.89 -8.25 11.93
CA ASP A 1 -32.68 -8.10 12.75
C ASP A 1 -32.59 -6.67 13.28
N GLU A 2 -32.02 -6.46 14.44
CA GLU A 2 -31.69 -5.12 14.93
C GLU A 2 -30.34 -4.70 14.35
N ALA A 3 -30.25 -3.45 13.90
CA ALA A 3 -29.03 -2.92 13.30
C ALA A 3 -28.69 -1.54 13.87
N LEU A 4 -27.39 -1.27 14.02
CA LEU A 4 -26.89 0.06 14.30
C LEU A 4 -26.65 0.79 12.96
N ILE A 5 -27.26 1.96 12.79
CA ILE A 5 -27.11 2.77 11.59
C ILE A 5 -26.27 4.02 11.94
N LEU A 6 -25.15 4.18 11.24
CA LEU A 6 -24.28 5.36 11.35
C LEU A 6 -24.35 6.16 10.05
N ALA A 7 -24.72 7.42 10.12
CA ALA A 7 -24.70 8.33 8.96
C ALA A 7 -23.56 9.35 9.11
N MET A 8 -22.63 9.32 8.18
CA MET A 8 -21.47 10.20 8.15
C MET A 8 -21.56 11.11 6.93
N LYS A 9 -21.50 12.43 7.13
CA LYS A 9 -21.60 13.41 6.06
C LYS A 9 -20.21 13.89 5.61
N GLY A 10 -20.00 13.86 4.31
CA GLY A 10 -18.88 14.49 3.61
C GLY A 10 -17.52 14.16 4.22
N SER A 11 -16.81 15.19 4.67
CA SER A 11 -15.43 15.05 5.17
C SER A 11 -15.24 14.14 6.38
N ARG A 12 -16.30 13.78 7.08
CA ARG A 12 -16.24 12.87 8.25
C ARG A 12 -16.29 11.40 7.90
N SER A 13 -16.60 11.06 6.65
CA SER A 13 -16.56 9.70 6.16
C SER A 13 -15.16 9.31 5.68
N SER A 14 -14.88 8.02 5.59
CA SER A 14 -13.65 7.49 5.03
C SER A 14 -13.47 7.84 3.55
N THR A 15 -14.57 7.87 2.78
CA THR A 15 -14.53 8.19 1.35
C THR A 15 -14.54 9.68 1.04
N GLY A 16 -14.86 10.55 2.01
CA GLY A 16 -15.05 11.97 1.78
C GLY A 16 -16.43 12.33 1.20
N GLU A 17 -17.30 11.36 0.98
CA GLU A 17 -18.68 11.48 0.52
C GLU A 17 -19.66 11.17 1.64
N ASP A 18 -20.96 11.40 1.44
CA ASP A 18 -21.96 10.98 2.41
C ASP A 18 -22.02 9.44 2.45
N VAL A 19 -21.84 8.85 3.63
CA VAL A 19 -21.80 7.40 3.84
C VAL A 19 -22.80 7.01 4.93
N VAL A 20 -23.50 5.93 4.71
CA VAL A 20 -24.31 5.26 5.74
C VAL A 20 -23.77 3.86 5.96
N GLU A 21 -23.45 3.54 7.20
CA GLU A 21 -23.06 2.20 7.61
C GLU A 21 -24.22 1.52 8.34
N ILE A 22 -24.48 0.28 7.98
CA ILE A 22 -25.51 -0.57 8.59
C ILE A 22 -24.78 -1.76 9.24
N HIS A 23 -24.64 -1.72 10.55
CA HIS A 23 -23.99 -2.77 11.33
C HIS A 23 -25.06 -3.79 11.78
N THR A 24 -24.98 -4.99 11.26
CA THR A 24 -25.88 -6.11 11.57
C THR A 24 -25.13 -7.24 12.27
N HIS A 25 -25.85 -8.25 12.77
CA HIS A 25 -25.21 -9.51 13.17
C HIS A 25 -24.57 -10.19 11.95
N GLY A 26 -23.43 -10.88 12.18
CA GLY A 26 -22.58 -11.45 11.11
C GLY A 26 -23.16 -12.70 10.41
N SER A 27 -24.46 -12.90 10.41
CA SER A 27 -25.12 -13.98 9.68
C SER A 27 -25.11 -13.74 8.18
N ILE A 28 -24.69 -14.74 7.41
CA ILE A 28 -24.73 -14.71 5.94
C ILE A 28 -26.13 -14.38 5.43
N ALA A 29 -27.17 -14.96 6.05
CA ALA A 29 -28.57 -14.74 5.66
C ALA A 29 -29.03 -13.29 5.89
N VAL A 30 -28.61 -12.67 7.01
CA VAL A 30 -28.92 -11.26 7.31
C VAL A 30 -28.23 -10.35 6.32
N THR A 31 -26.94 -10.52 6.11
CA THR A 31 -26.15 -9.71 5.17
C THR A 31 -26.70 -9.80 3.75
N ALA A 32 -26.99 -11.03 3.28
CA ALA A 32 -27.57 -11.25 1.95
C ALA A 32 -28.96 -10.60 1.81
N THR A 33 -29.78 -10.61 2.86
CA THR A 33 -31.11 -9.98 2.85
C THR A 33 -30.99 -8.46 2.78
N VAL A 34 -30.13 -7.85 3.57
CA VAL A 34 -29.90 -6.40 3.55
C VAL A 34 -29.37 -5.94 2.19
N LEU A 35 -28.39 -6.66 1.62
CA LEU A 35 -27.84 -6.35 0.29
C LEU A 35 -28.90 -6.45 -0.82
N ARG A 36 -29.78 -7.47 -0.76
CA ARG A 36 -30.87 -7.61 -1.69
C ARG A 36 -31.88 -6.46 -1.56
N MET A 37 -32.30 -6.12 -0.35
CA MET A 37 -33.24 -5.00 -0.12
C MET A 37 -32.67 -3.67 -0.60
N LEU A 38 -31.37 -3.43 -0.41
CA LEU A 38 -30.70 -2.24 -0.96
C LEU A 38 -30.62 -2.29 -2.49
N GLY A 39 -30.33 -3.46 -3.07
CA GLY A 39 -30.28 -3.64 -4.53
C GLY A 39 -31.62 -3.45 -5.23
N ASP A 40 -32.73 -3.76 -4.54
CA ASP A 40 -34.11 -3.55 -5.04
C ASP A 40 -34.52 -2.06 -4.94
N ALA A 41 -33.83 -1.25 -4.17
CA ALA A 41 -34.12 0.16 -4.01
C ALA A 41 -33.58 0.98 -5.20
N SER A 42 -34.41 1.89 -5.72
CA SER A 42 -34.01 2.76 -6.84
C SER A 42 -32.78 3.60 -6.54
N GLY A 43 -31.81 3.59 -7.44
CA GLY A 43 -30.56 4.37 -7.32
C GLY A 43 -29.42 3.64 -6.61
N PHE A 44 -29.63 2.42 -6.13
CA PHE A 44 -28.57 1.61 -5.54
C PHE A 44 -28.03 0.58 -6.53
N ARG A 45 -26.76 0.28 -6.42
CA ARG A 45 -26.08 -0.82 -7.09
C ARG A 45 -24.99 -1.39 -6.21
N PRO A 46 -24.59 -2.64 -6.37
CA PRO A 46 -23.40 -3.16 -5.71
C PRO A 46 -22.16 -2.37 -6.10
N ALA A 47 -21.27 -2.12 -5.15
CA ALA A 47 -19.95 -1.56 -5.41
C ALA A 47 -19.08 -2.60 -6.13
N ILE A 48 -18.24 -2.12 -7.05
CA ILE A 48 -17.21 -2.97 -7.66
C ILE A 48 -15.98 -3.07 -6.72
N ALA A 49 -15.18 -4.12 -6.91
CA ALA A 49 -13.96 -4.30 -6.10
C ALA A 49 -13.07 -3.05 -6.18
N GLY A 50 -12.58 -2.60 -5.03
CA GLY A 50 -11.73 -1.41 -4.90
C GLY A 50 -12.46 -0.06 -5.05
N GLU A 51 -13.78 -0.03 -5.23
CA GLU A 51 -14.50 1.22 -5.43
C GLU A 51 -14.41 2.16 -4.24
N PHE A 52 -14.48 1.67 -3.01
CA PHE A 52 -14.31 2.49 -1.81
C PHE A 52 -12.94 3.17 -1.77
N THR A 53 -11.89 2.41 -1.96
CA THR A 53 -10.51 2.92 -1.96
C THR A 53 -10.28 3.92 -3.09
N ARG A 54 -10.85 3.68 -4.28
CA ARG A 54 -10.79 4.62 -5.40
C ARG A 54 -11.49 5.95 -5.07
N ARG A 55 -12.63 5.91 -4.37
CA ARG A 55 -13.33 7.13 -3.92
C ARG A 55 -12.53 7.86 -2.85
N MET A 56 -11.93 7.13 -1.90
CA MET A 56 -11.00 7.70 -0.90
C MET A 56 -9.85 8.45 -1.59
N PHE A 57 -9.22 7.83 -2.59
CA PHE A 57 -8.13 8.43 -3.35
C PHE A 57 -8.59 9.66 -4.14
N ALA A 58 -9.70 9.56 -4.89
CA ALA A 58 -10.23 10.66 -5.70
C ALA A 58 -10.61 11.90 -4.85
N ASN A 59 -11.04 11.67 -3.61
CA ASN A 59 -11.42 12.73 -2.66
C ASN A 59 -10.26 13.15 -1.73
N GLY A 60 -9.03 12.73 -2.00
CA GLY A 60 -7.83 13.11 -1.25
C GLY A 60 -7.82 12.61 0.21
N LYS A 61 -8.57 11.54 0.52
CA LYS A 61 -8.61 10.91 1.84
C LYS A 61 -7.46 9.94 2.07
N ILE A 62 -6.90 9.44 1.00
CA ILE A 62 -5.73 8.55 0.97
C ILE A 62 -4.91 8.90 -0.27
N ASP A 63 -3.61 8.80 -0.19
CA ASP A 63 -2.72 8.95 -1.34
C ASP A 63 -2.48 7.60 -2.04
N LEU A 64 -1.67 7.59 -3.09
CA LEU A 64 -1.38 6.38 -3.86
C LEU A 64 -0.64 5.34 -3.01
N LEU A 65 0.35 5.78 -2.22
CA LEU A 65 1.11 4.89 -1.34
C LEU A 65 0.23 4.25 -0.26
N GLY A 66 -0.65 5.05 0.35
CA GLY A 66 -1.64 4.55 1.31
C GLY A 66 -2.65 3.60 0.66
N THR A 67 -3.03 3.84 -0.60
CA THR A 67 -3.92 2.94 -1.35
C THR A 67 -3.29 1.56 -1.54
N GLU A 68 -2.01 1.50 -1.92
CA GLU A 68 -1.26 0.25 -2.04
C GLU A 68 -1.05 -0.43 -0.68
N ALA A 69 -0.69 0.35 0.34
CA ALA A 69 -0.53 -0.16 1.70
C ALA A 69 -1.83 -0.75 2.28
N LEU A 70 -2.99 -0.16 1.95
CA LEU A 70 -4.29 -0.70 2.35
C LEU A 70 -4.58 -2.05 1.67
N ALA A 71 -4.25 -2.19 0.39
CA ALA A 71 -4.37 -3.47 -0.32
C ALA A 71 -3.45 -4.53 0.30
N ASP A 72 -2.17 -4.20 0.54
CA ASP A 72 -1.21 -5.09 1.20
C ASP A 72 -1.67 -5.49 2.62
N LEU A 73 -2.32 -4.58 3.35
CA LEU A 73 -2.86 -4.87 4.68
C LEU A 73 -4.01 -5.89 4.63
N ILE A 74 -4.89 -5.75 3.64
CA ILE A 74 -6.02 -6.68 3.43
C ILE A 74 -5.51 -8.06 3.02
N ASP A 75 -4.49 -8.12 2.15
CA ASP A 75 -3.94 -9.36 1.61
C ASP A 75 -2.86 -9.98 2.52
N SER A 76 -2.55 -9.37 3.66
CA SER A 76 -1.50 -9.85 4.56
C SER A 76 -1.86 -11.21 5.21
N GLU A 77 -1.01 -12.20 5.02
CA GLU A 77 -1.14 -13.55 5.59
C GLU A 77 -0.31 -13.73 6.87
N THR A 78 0.67 -12.85 7.10
CA THR A 78 1.58 -12.91 8.24
C THR A 78 1.60 -11.61 9.03
N ASP A 79 1.94 -11.72 10.33
CA ASP A 79 2.09 -10.53 11.19
C ASP A 79 3.17 -9.55 10.68
N ARG A 80 4.22 -10.06 10.03
CA ARG A 80 5.26 -9.21 9.44
C ARG A 80 4.71 -8.40 8.27
N GLN A 81 3.95 -9.03 7.38
CA GLN A 81 3.27 -8.34 6.27
C GLN A 81 2.31 -7.28 6.79
N ARG A 82 1.46 -7.66 7.74
CA ARG A 82 0.49 -6.76 8.39
C ARG A 82 1.20 -5.53 9.00
N LEU A 83 2.27 -5.75 9.77
CA LEU A 83 3.01 -4.66 10.43
C LEU A 83 3.69 -3.75 9.41
N GLN A 84 4.24 -4.31 8.34
CA GLN A 84 4.85 -3.54 7.25
C GLN A 84 3.80 -2.69 6.53
N ALA A 85 2.69 -3.28 6.11
CA ALA A 85 1.59 -2.58 5.45
C ALA A 85 1.02 -1.46 6.35
N TRP A 86 0.86 -1.74 7.64
CA TRP A 86 0.43 -0.73 8.60
C TRP A 86 1.40 0.45 8.70
N ARG A 87 2.71 0.21 8.77
CA ARG A 87 3.72 1.27 8.79
C ARG A 87 3.70 2.12 7.52
N GLN A 88 3.49 1.50 6.37
CA GLN A 88 3.35 2.21 5.09
C GLN A 88 2.07 3.06 5.07
N LEU A 89 0.96 2.53 5.56
CA LEU A 89 -0.29 3.26 5.69
C LEU A 89 -0.16 4.45 6.65
N ASP A 90 0.63 4.31 7.72
CA ASP A 90 0.97 5.38 8.68
C ASP A 90 2.01 6.39 8.13
N GLY A 91 2.40 6.27 6.87
CA GLY A 91 3.21 7.25 6.15
C GLY A 91 4.73 7.01 6.19
N ALA A 92 5.19 5.82 6.53
CA ALA A 92 6.63 5.53 6.58
C ALA A 92 7.36 5.79 5.25
N LEU A 93 6.71 5.59 4.10
CA LEU A 93 7.24 5.93 2.78
C LEU A 93 6.85 7.34 2.32
N TYR A 94 5.74 7.86 2.79
CA TYR A 94 5.25 9.17 2.38
C TYR A 94 6.24 10.29 2.69
N LYS A 95 6.83 10.27 3.89
CA LYS A 95 7.77 11.29 4.34
C LYS A 95 9.02 11.36 3.46
N PRO A 96 9.81 10.29 3.27
CA PRO A 96 11.00 10.35 2.42
C PRO A 96 10.66 10.69 0.96
N VAL A 97 9.58 10.16 0.40
CA VAL A 97 9.16 10.48 -0.97
C VAL A 97 8.80 11.96 -1.11
N THR A 98 8.15 12.56 -0.13
CA THR A 98 7.83 13.99 -0.12
C THR A 98 9.11 14.84 -0.03
N GLU A 99 10.04 14.49 0.84
CA GLU A 99 11.34 15.16 0.96
C GLU A 99 12.15 15.08 -0.35
N TRP A 100 12.18 13.93 -1.01
CA TRP A 100 12.84 13.77 -2.32
C TRP A 100 12.18 14.60 -3.42
N ARG A 101 10.84 14.65 -3.43
CA ARG A 101 10.08 15.48 -4.36
C ARG A 101 10.42 16.95 -4.20
N GLU A 102 10.46 17.45 -2.98
CA GLU A 102 10.81 18.84 -2.68
C GLU A 102 12.24 19.15 -3.11
N GLU A 103 13.19 18.23 -2.88
CA GLU A 103 14.57 18.37 -3.31
C GLU A 103 14.67 18.37 -4.85
N LEU A 104 14.00 17.46 -5.53
CA LEU A 104 13.94 17.43 -7.00
C LEU A 104 13.39 18.73 -7.60
N VAL A 105 12.36 19.31 -7.00
CA VAL A 105 11.79 20.59 -7.43
C VAL A 105 12.83 21.72 -7.24
N ARG A 106 13.57 21.74 -6.13
CA ARG A 106 14.64 22.71 -5.88
C ARG A 106 15.80 22.58 -6.88
N LEU A 107 16.24 21.35 -7.13
CA LEU A 107 17.28 21.05 -8.13
C LEU A 107 16.84 21.45 -9.53
N GLY A 108 15.59 21.14 -9.90
CA GLY A 108 14.99 21.53 -11.18
C GLY A 108 14.98 23.05 -11.37
N GLY A 109 14.51 23.80 -10.38
CA GLY A 109 14.50 25.26 -10.44
C GLY A 109 15.89 25.88 -10.54
N ARG A 110 16.92 25.33 -9.86
CA ARG A 110 18.32 25.78 -10.00
C ARG A 110 18.89 25.46 -11.39
N LEU A 111 18.59 24.28 -11.93
CA LEU A 111 19.01 23.90 -13.27
C LEU A 111 18.38 24.79 -14.33
N GLU A 112 17.08 25.08 -14.20
CA GLU A 112 16.35 25.99 -15.09
C GLU A 112 16.96 27.39 -15.06
N ALA A 113 17.28 27.91 -13.87
CA ALA A 113 17.97 29.17 -13.72
C ALA A 113 19.36 29.18 -14.40
N LEU A 114 20.14 28.09 -14.30
CA LEU A 114 21.42 27.96 -15.00
C LEU A 114 21.29 27.97 -16.54
N ILE A 115 20.18 27.45 -17.07
CA ILE A 115 19.89 27.42 -18.49
C ILE A 115 19.43 28.80 -18.96
N ASP A 116 18.51 29.43 -18.23
CA ASP A 116 17.90 30.71 -18.61
C ASP A 116 18.89 31.88 -18.50
N PHE A 117 19.82 31.80 -17.56
CA PHE A 117 20.85 32.84 -17.32
C PHE A 117 22.25 32.38 -17.75
N ALA A 118 22.34 31.54 -18.77
CA ALA A 118 23.61 31.00 -19.27
C ALA A 118 24.59 32.10 -19.77
N ASP A 119 24.07 33.27 -20.15
CA ASP A 119 24.86 34.43 -20.59
C ASP A 119 25.32 35.34 -19.41
N GLU A 120 24.88 35.08 -18.21
CA GLU A 120 25.32 35.78 -17.00
C GLU A 120 26.50 35.06 -16.33
N ASP A 121 27.47 35.81 -15.80
CA ASP A 121 28.62 35.28 -15.06
C ASP A 121 28.19 34.69 -13.71
N LEU A 122 27.52 33.53 -13.74
CA LEU A 122 27.15 32.82 -12.50
C LEU A 122 28.41 32.28 -11.82
N PRO A 123 28.48 32.35 -10.46
CA PRO A 123 29.61 31.81 -9.74
C PRO A 123 29.78 30.28 -10.00
N PRO A 124 31.02 29.80 -10.30
CA PRO A 124 31.30 28.37 -10.53
C PRO A 124 30.83 27.46 -9.39
N SER A 125 30.62 28.01 -8.20
CA SER A 125 30.10 27.29 -7.04
C SER A 125 28.67 26.82 -7.21
N VAL A 126 27.86 27.45 -8.06
CA VAL A 126 26.45 27.09 -8.23
C VAL A 126 26.32 25.74 -8.93
N GLU A 127 27.12 25.50 -9.98
CA GLU A 127 27.15 24.19 -10.66
C GLU A 127 27.68 23.08 -9.75
N ALA A 128 28.74 23.37 -9.00
CA ALA A 128 29.31 22.42 -8.05
C ALA A 128 28.29 22.03 -6.96
N GLN A 129 27.58 23.01 -6.40
CA GLN A 129 26.52 22.77 -5.41
C GLN A 129 25.37 21.94 -6.00
N LEU A 130 24.93 22.24 -7.23
CA LEU A 130 23.88 21.46 -7.87
C LEU A 130 24.26 19.98 -8.02
N ARG A 131 25.53 19.73 -8.38
CA ARG A 131 26.06 18.37 -8.49
C ARG A 131 26.14 17.66 -7.14
N ASP A 132 26.59 18.35 -6.11
CA ASP A 132 26.71 17.80 -4.75
C ASP A 132 25.33 17.48 -4.17
N ASP A 133 24.36 18.37 -4.31
CA ASP A 133 22.98 18.18 -3.86
C ASP A 133 22.32 17.02 -4.62
N SER A 134 22.54 16.92 -5.95
CA SER A 134 22.04 15.79 -6.75
C SER A 134 22.63 14.46 -6.29
N ASN A 135 23.94 14.40 -6.01
CA ASN A 135 24.57 13.20 -5.49
C ASN A 135 24.09 12.86 -4.07
N ALA A 136 23.78 13.85 -3.25
CA ALA A 136 23.20 13.62 -1.92
C ALA A 136 21.82 13.00 -2.02
N LEU A 137 20.98 13.48 -2.93
CA LEU A 137 19.65 12.93 -3.19
C LEU A 137 19.73 11.48 -3.70
N ILE A 138 20.64 11.20 -4.66
CA ILE A 138 20.86 9.83 -5.15
C ILE A 138 21.20 8.90 -4.00
N ARG A 139 22.16 9.27 -3.15
CA ARG A 139 22.53 8.44 -1.99
C ARG A 139 21.37 8.22 -1.02
N ALA A 140 20.54 9.22 -0.80
CA ALA A 140 19.37 9.10 0.07
C ALA A 140 18.34 8.12 -0.49
N ILE A 141 18.11 8.12 -1.81
CA ILE A 141 17.21 7.18 -2.49
C ILE A 141 17.80 5.77 -2.45
N GLU A 142 19.08 5.61 -2.79
CA GLU A 142 19.78 4.32 -2.77
C GLU A 142 19.76 3.66 -1.40
N ALA A 143 19.92 4.43 -0.33
CA ALA A 143 19.87 3.92 1.04
C ALA A 143 18.50 3.29 1.38
N VAL A 144 17.40 3.89 0.90
CA VAL A 144 16.06 3.33 1.10
C VAL A 144 15.81 2.12 0.20
N LEU A 145 16.31 2.14 -1.03
CA LEU A 145 16.20 1.00 -1.95
C LEU A 145 16.97 -0.23 -1.48
N ASP A 146 18.14 -0.04 -0.87
CA ASP A 146 18.95 -1.15 -0.36
C ASP A 146 18.31 -1.82 0.87
N ASP A 147 17.65 -1.03 1.72
CA ASP A 147 16.85 -1.54 2.85
C ASP A 147 15.50 -2.16 2.37
N GLY A 148 14.98 -1.69 1.23
CA GLY A 148 13.70 -2.12 0.64
C GLY A 148 13.66 -3.54 0.10
N ARG A 149 14.80 -4.20 -0.14
CA ARG A 149 14.80 -5.61 -0.59
C ARG A 149 14.21 -6.55 0.46
N ILE A 150 14.41 -6.27 1.73
CA ILE A 150 13.78 -7.01 2.83
C ILE A 150 12.27 -6.75 2.84
N GLY A 151 11.87 -5.51 2.58
CA GLY A 151 10.46 -5.12 2.47
C GLY A 151 9.73 -5.84 1.33
N GLU A 152 10.34 -5.92 0.17
CA GLU A 152 9.78 -6.64 -0.99
C GLU A 152 9.65 -8.15 -0.72
N GLN A 153 10.65 -8.76 -0.09
CA GLN A 153 10.60 -10.16 0.32
C GLN A 153 9.51 -10.45 1.35
N VAL A 154 9.28 -9.54 2.29
CA VAL A 154 8.19 -9.66 3.26
C VAL A 154 6.83 -9.52 2.57
N ARG A 155 6.69 -8.58 1.63
CA ARG A 155 5.46 -8.36 0.86
C ARG A 155 5.11 -9.56 -0.02
N SER A 156 6.05 -10.01 -0.85
CA SER A 156 5.84 -11.08 -1.84
C SER A 156 5.90 -12.48 -1.24
N GLY A 157 6.46 -12.61 -0.04
CA GLY A 157 6.82 -13.90 0.53
C GLY A 157 7.99 -14.55 -0.20
N VAL A 158 8.38 -15.72 0.28
CA VAL A 158 9.43 -16.56 -0.35
C VAL A 158 8.80 -17.89 -0.76
N THR A 159 8.81 -18.17 -2.06
CA THR A 159 8.36 -19.48 -2.57
C THR A 159 9.48 -20.49 -2.43
N VAL A 160 9.26 -21.52 -1.63
CA VAL A 160 10.19 -22.62 -1.43
C VAL A 160 9.63 -23.87 -2.09
N SER A 161 10.35 -24.42 -3.09
CA SER A 161 9.97 -25.66 -3.79
C SER A 161 10.77 -26.84 -3.24
N LEU A 162 10.08 -27.89 -2.78
CA LEU A 162 10.68 -29.14 -2.31
C LEU A 162 10.71 -30.16 -3.45
N LEU A 163 11.89 -30.45 -3.99
CA LEU A 163 12.09 -31.40 -5.08
C LEU A 163 12.83 -32.64 -4.59
N GLY A 164 12.49 -33.81 -5.12
CA GLY A 164 13.15 -35.04 -4.78
C GLY A 164 12.33 -36.29 -5.17
N PRO A 165 12.92 -37.48 -5.11
CA PRO A 165 12.24 -38.73 -5.43
C PRO A 165 11.04 -39.03 -4.50
N VAL A 166 10.23 -40.01 -4.86
CA VAL A 166 9.13 -40.49 -4.00
C VAL A 166 9.71 -41.00 -2.67
N ASN A 167 8.97 -40.81 -1.59
CA ASN A 167 9.36 -41.26 -0.23
C ASN A 167 10.66 -40.62 0.34
N ALA A 168 11.13 -39.52 -0.23
CA ALA A 168 12.30 -38.78 0.29
C ALA A 168 11.98 -37.86 1.49
N GLY A 169 10.79 -37.97 2.10
CA GLY A 169 10.41 -37.17 3.27
C GLY A 169 9.96 -35.74 2.96
N LYS A 170 9.66 -35.39 1.68
CA LYS A 170 9.22 -34.05 1.30
C LYS A 170 7.96 -33.58 2.04
N SER A 171 6.94 -34.44 2.12
CA SER A 171 5.68 -34.15 2.82
C SER A 171 5.90 -33.97 4.32
N THR A 172 6.76 -34.77 4.92
CA THR A 172 7.13 -34.64 6.34
C THR A 172 7.85 -33.32 6.61
N LEU A 173 8.81 -32.95 5.71
CA LEU A 173 9.52 -31.68 5.82
C LEU A 173 8.58 -30.49 5.61
N LEU A 174 7.64 -30.58 4.65
CA LEU A 174 6.65 -29.53 4.42
C LEU A 174 5.76 -29.32 5.64
N ASN A 175 5.26 -30.41 6.23
CA ASN A 175 4.43 -30.33 7.45
C ASN A 175 5.21 -29.75 8.63
N LEU A 176 6.49 -30.10 8.78
CA LEU A 176 7.36 -29.55 9.81
C LEU A 176 7.55 -28.03 9.63
N LEU A 177 7.83 -27.59 8.39
CA LEU A 177 8.01 -26.17 8.08
C LEU A 177 6.70 -25.37 8.20
N ALA A 178 5.57 -25.98 7.82
CA ALA A 178 4.26 -25.36 7.89
C ALA A 178 3.67 -25.33 9.33
N GLY A 179 4.23 -26.09 10.26
CA GLY A 179 3.71 -26.24 11.62
C GLY A 179 2.30 -26.88 11.70
N ARG A 180 1.86 -27.53 10.61
CA ARG A 180 0.56 -28.19 10.47
C ARG A 180 0.61 -29.28 9.41
N ASP A 181 -0.40 -30.16 9.40
CA ASP A 181 -0.56 -31.17 8.35
C ASP A 181 -1.02 -30.51 7.03
N ALA A 182 -0.07 -29.91 6.29
CA ALA A 182 -0.31 -29.23 5.00
C ALA A 182 -0.25 -30.22 3.82
N ALA A 183 0.40 -31.37 3.97
CA ALA A 183 0.52 -32.40 2.95
C ALA A 183 0.21 -33.79 3.52
N ILE A 184 -0.40 -34.65 2.68
CA ILE A 184 -0.65 -36.05 3.03
C ILE A 184 0.68 -36.81 3.01
N VAL A 185 1.04 -37.42 4.12
CA VAL A 185 2.17 -38.34 4.22
C VAL A 185 1.64 -39.75 3.92
N SER A 186 2.07 -40.36 2.81
CA SER A 186 1.82 -41.79 2.55
C SER A 186 2.99 -42.60 3.10
N ASP A 187 2.68 -43.61 3.88
CA ASP A 187 3.63 -44.64 4.33
C ASP A 187 4.24 -45.42 3.14
#